data_b8ffe68568d988526050f8e9edcc1966
#
_entry.id   b8ffe68568d988526050f8e9edcc1966
#
_cell.length_a   1.000
_cell.length_b   1.000
_cell.length_c   1.000
_cell.angle_alpha   90.00
_cell.angle_beta   90.00
_cell.angle_gamma   90.00
#
_symmetry.space_group_name_H-M   'P 1'
#
loop_
_entity.id
_entity.type
_entity.pdbx_description
1 polymer ?
#
loop_
_entity_poly.entity_id
_entity_poly.type
_entity_poly.pdbx_seq_one_letter_code
_entity_poly.pdbx_strand_id
1 'polypeptide(L)'
;HSHFHSGDAGLDLFVVEDQIIPAKSTQPIPLQIACENLDNKAYYLFPRSSISKTPLRLANSIGLIDGGYRGELIGMVDNIYDKDFHIKRGERYFQLVAVDSSPIDFELVEELSESSRGEGGFGSTGR
;
A
#
# COMPACT_ATOMS: atom_id res chain seq x y z
N HIS A 1 -11.41 -0.55 0.91
CA HIS A 1 -10.44 0.49 1.27
C HIS A 1 -11.20 1.75 1.69
N SER A 2 -10.91 2.25 2.88
CA SER A 2 -11.71 3.36 3.44
C SER A 2 -11.00 4.00 4.62
N HIS A 3 -11.60 5.06 5.15
CA HIS A 3 -11.23 5.65 6.44
C HIS A 3 -12.48 5.74 7.31
N PHE A 4 -12.28 5.72 8.62
CA PHE A 4 -13.39 5.57 9.56
C PHE A 4 -13.87 6.87 10.19
N HIS A 5 -13.04 7.90 10.20
CA HIS A 5 -13.37 9.16 10.83
C HIS A 5 -13.15 10.31 9.85
N SER A 6 -14.06 11.26 9.85
CA SER A 6 -13.90 12.50 9.10
C SER A 6 -12.59 13.18 9.51
N GLY A 7 -11.77 13.53 8.54
CA GLY A 7 -10.50 14.19 8.81
C GLY A 7 -9.32 13.25 9.01
N ASP A 8 -9.52 11.93 8.98
CA ASP A 8 -8.41 10.99 9.02
C ASP A 8 -7.48 11.23 7.82
N ALA A 9 -6.19 11.35 8.09
CA ALA A 9 -5.21 11.54 7.01
C ALA A 9 -5.05 10.28 6.16
N GLY A 10 -5.10 9.11 6.78
CA GLY A 10 -4.87 7.84 6.08
C GLY A 10 -6.14 7.24 5.51
N LEU A 11 -6.04 6.75 4.29
CA LEU A 11 -7.05 5.91 3.67
C LEU A 11 -6.65 4.45 3.86
N ASP A 12 -7.40 3.70 4.67
CA ASP A 12 -7.05 2.31 4.97
C ASP A 12 -7.15 1.41 3.76
N LEU A 13 -6.16 0.53 3.61
CA LEU A 13 -6.13 -0.51 2.58
C LEU A 13 -6.34 -1.86 3.23
N PHE A 14 -7.15 -2.70 2.59
CA PHE A 14 -7.53 -4.00 3.14
C PHE A 14 -6.79 -5.11 2.39
N VAL A 15 -6.41 -6.14 3.14
CA VAL A 15 -5.94 -7.40 2.56
C VAL A 15 -7.10 -8.02 1.78
N VAL A 16 -6.84 -8.46 0.56
CA VAL A 16 -7.88 -8.96 -0.34
C VAL A 16 -7.95 -10.48 -0.40
N GLU A 17 -6.87 -11.17 0.01
CA GLU A 17 -6.80 -12.63 0.05
C GLU A 17 -6.02 -13.07 1.27
N ASP A 18 -6.39 -14.23 1.82
CA ASP A 18 -5.60 -14.86 2.87
C ASP A 18 -4.21 -15.21 2.32
N GLN A 19 -3.20 -15.04 3.15
CA GLN A 19 -1.81 -15.29 2.73
C GLN A 19 -0.97 -15.69 3.93
N ILE A 20 0.02 -16.53 3.71
CA ILE A 20 1.02 -16.87 4.72
C ILE A 20 2.30 -16.13 4.37
N ILE A 21 2.82 -15.39 5.34
CA ILE A 21 4.12 -14.74 5.21
C ILE A 21 5.13 -15.61 5.96
N PRO A 22 5.98 -16.35 5.25
CA PRO A 22 6.91 -17.26 5.92
C PRO A 22 7.87 -16.54 6.87
N ALA A 23 8.30 -17.25 7.88
CA ALA A 23 9.25 -16.74 8.88
C ALA A 23 10.49 -16.17 8.19
N LYS A 24 10.97 -15.03 8.69
CA LYS A 24 12.23 -14.42 8.25
C LYS A 24 12.29 -14.15 6.73
N SER A 25 11.14 -13.97 6.09
CA SER A 25 11.08 -13.72 4.65
C SER A 25 10.58 -12.32 4.34
N THR A 26 10.87 -11.86 3.15
CA THR A 26 10.31 -10.64 2.57
C THR A 26 9.32 -11.05 1.48
N GLN A 27 8.08 -10.60 1.59
CA GLN A 27 7.01 -11.01 0.68
C GLN A 27 6.13 -9.85 0.28
N PRO A 28 5.59 -9.87 -0.94
CA PRO A 28 4.58 -8.90 -1.34
C PRO A 28 3.22 -9.25 -0.75
N ILE A 29 2.48 -8.24 -0.32
CA ILE A 29 1.06 -8.36 -0.03
C ILE A 29 0.32 -7.58 -1.12
N PRO A 30 -0.25 -8.27 -2.12
CA PRO A 30 -0.98 -7.60 -3.19
C PRO A 30 -2.25 -6.95 -2.64
N LEU A 31 -2.55 -5.74 -3.08
CA LEU A 31 -3.75 -5.02 -2.66
C LEU A 31 -4.81 -5.00 -3.76
N GLN A 32 -4.46 -5.45 -4.97
CA GLN A 32 -5.35 -5.60 -6.12
C GLN A 32 -6.09 -4.32 -6.48
N ILE A 33 -5.43 -3.19 -6.30
CA ILE A 33 -5.94 -1.89 -6.75
C ILE A 33 -4.83 -1.14 -7.45
N ALA A 34 -5.23 -0.28 -8.37
CA ALA A 34 -4.37 0.74 -8.96
C ALA A 34 -5.02 2.09 -8.71
N CYS A 35 -4.22 3.12 -8.55
CA CYS A 35 -4.72 4.43 -8.19
C CYS A 35 -4.14 5.52 -9.10
N GLU A 36 -4.87 6.59 -9.21
CA GLU A 36 -4.42 7.80 -9.86
C GLU A 36 -4.73 8.98 -8.96
N ASN A 37 -3.71 9.80 -8.67
CA ASN A 37 -3.92 11.03 -7.93
C ASN A 37 -4.22 12.14 -8.94
N LEU A 38 -5.40 12.75 -8.85
CA LEU A 38 -5.88 13.68 -9.88
C LEU A 38 -5.05 14.95 -10.00
N ASP A 39 -4.29 15.32 -8.97
CA ASP A 39 -3.38 16.46 -9.03
C ASP A 39 -1.97 16.09 -9.49
N ASN A 40 -1.76 14.84 -9.87
CA ASN A 40 -0.49 14.28 -10.33
C ASN A 40 0.63 14.30 -9.30
N LYS A 41 0.32 14.59 -8.05
CA LYS A 41 1.33 14.53 -6.98
C LYS A 41 1.57 13.09 -6.56
N ALA A 42 2.77 12.83 -6.09
CA ALA A 42 3.08 11.57 -5.43
C ALA A 42 2.25 11.41 -4.16
N TYR A 43 2.20 10.21 -3.65
CA TYR A 43 1.57 9.92 -2.37
C TYR A 43 2.28 8.75 -1.72
N TYR A 44 1.94 8.46 -0.47
CA TYR A 44 2.66 7.47 0.31
C TYR A 44 1.79 6.27 0.64
N LEU A 45 2.43 5.11 0.68
CA LEU A 45 1.87 3.93 1.32
C LEU A 45 2.59 3.77 2.66
N PHE A 46 1.86 3.99 3.73
CA PHE A 46 2.38 3.90 5.09
C PHE A 46 1.92 2.59 5.71
N PRO A 47 2.71 2.01 6.64
CA PRO A 47 2.14 1.03 7.54
C PRO A 47 1.15 1.73 8.48
N ARG A 48 0.11 0.99 8.89
CA ARG A 48 -0.75 1.46 9.97
C ARG A 48 -0.03 1.26 11.31
N SER A 49 -0.35 2.10 12.29
CA SER A 49 0.28 1.98 13.61
C SER A 49 0.11 0.59 14.23
N SER A 50 -1.02 -0.06 13.97
CA SER A 50 -1.31 -1.40 14.49
C SER A 50 -0.38 -2.49 13.94
N ILE A 51 0.38 -2.23 12.87
CA ILE A 51 1.35 -3.20 12.36
C ILE A 51 2.41 -3.53 13.41
N SER A 52 2.65 -2.58 14.34
CA SER A 52 3.62 -2.78 15.42
C SER A 52 3.29 -3.94 16.35
N LYS A 53 2.04 -4.39 16.37
CA LYS A 53 1.59 -5.54 17.16
C LYS A 53 1.76 -6.87 16.43
N THR A 54 2.33 -6.85 15.25
CA THR A 54 2.53 -8.02 14.39
C THR A 54 4.01 -8.22 14.14
N PRO A 55 4.43 -9.37 13.60
CA PRO A 55 5.82 -9.55 13.19
C PRO A 55 6.15 -8.88 11.86
N LEU A 56 5.22 -8.16 11.25
CA LEU A 56 5.44 -7.55 9.95
C LEU A 56 6.02 -6.15 10.08
N ARG A 57 6.91 -5.84 9.15
CA ARG A 57 7.44 -4.48 8.96
C ARG A 57 7.45 -4.19 7.48
N LEU A 58 7.14 -2.95 7.10
CA LEU A 58 7.22 -2.55 5.71
C LEU A 58 8.68 -2.54 5.28
N ALA A 59 9.03 -3.35 4.27
CA ALA A 59 10.42 -3.60 3.91
C ALA A 59 11.13 -2.34 3.41
N ASN A 60 10.40 -1.43 2.79
CA ASN A 60 10.93 -0.16 2.29
C ASN A 60 10.62 1.02 3.22
N SER A 61 10.25 0.76 4.45
CA SER A 61 9.90 1.75 5.49
C SER A 61 8.65 2.55 5.15
N ILE A 62 8.69 3.30 4.07
CA ILE A 62 7.57 4.08 3.53
C ILE A 62 7.58 3.88 2.03
N GLY A 63 6.43 3.52 1.47
CA GLY A 63 6.29 3.42 0.02
C GLY A 63 6.02 4.79 -0.58
N LEU A 64 6.88 5.22 -1.48
CA LEU A 64 6.62 6.42 -2.27
C LEU A 64 6.02 6.00 -3.60
N ILE A 65 4.83 6.49 -3.89
CA ILE A 65 4.11 6.17 -5.12
C ILE A 65 4.13 7.42 -5.99
N ASP A 66 4.84 7.34 -7.10
CA ASP A 66 4.95 8.47 -8.01
C ASP A 66 3.59 8.81 -8.63
N GLY A 67 3.36 10.08 -8.91
CA GLY A 67 2.08 10.53 -9.45
C GLY A 67 1.69 9.88 -10.75
N GLY A 68 2.66 9.39 -11.53
CA GLY A 68 2.40 8.70 -12.80
C GLY A 68 2.27 7.18 -12.70
N TYR A 69 2.44 6.60 -11.52
CA TYR A 69 2.37 5.13 -11.38
C TYR A 69 0.90 4.66 -11.52
N ARG A 70 0.67 3.70 -12.40
CA ARG A 70 -0.67 3.14 -12.67
C ARG A 70 -0.74 1.64 -12.40
N GLY A 71 0.32 1.07 -11.84
CA GLY A 71 0.34 -0.36 -11.52
C GLY A 71 -0.36 -0.69 -10.22
N GLU A 72 -0.39 -1.97 -9.92
CA GLU A 72 -0.97 -2.47 -8.67
C GLU A 72 -0.19 -1.95 -7.46
N LEU A 73 -0.92 -1.55 -6.42
CA LEU A 73 -0.31 -1.22 -5.14
C LEU A 73 -0.01 -2.50 -4.38
N ILE A 74 1.20 -2.58 -3.85
CA ILE A 74 1.69 -3.76 -3.14
C ILE A 74 2.38 -3.30 -1.87
N GLY A 75 2.05 -3.94 -0.75
CA GLY A 75 2.79 -3.75 0.49
C GLY A 75 3.89 -4.80 0.59
N MET A 76 5.14 -4.40 0.44
CA MET A 76 6.27 -5.31 0.59
C MET A 76 6.65 -5.38 2.07
N VAL A 77 6.57 -6.57 2.67
CA VAL A 77 6.76 -6.72 4.11
C VAL A 77 7.87 -7.71 4.43
N ASP A 78 8.54 -7.46 5.55
CA ASP A 78 9.43 -8.42 6.20
C ASP A 78 8.68 -9.05 7.36
N ASN A 79 8.75 -10.38 7.49
CA ASN A 79 8.37 -11.07 8.71
C ASN A 79 9.64 -11.22 9.55
N ILE A 80 9.72 -10.51 10.67
CA ILE A 80 10.93 -10.47 11.50
C ILE A 80 10.96 -11.57 12.57
N TYR A 81 9.90 -12.39 12.65
CA TYR A 81 9.84 -13.49 13.62
C TYR A 81 10.29 -14.81 12.98
N ASP A 82 10.54 -15.79 13.84
CA ASP A 82 10.93 -17.13 13.42
C ASP A 82 9.74 -18.06 13.22
N LYS A 83 8.55 -17.50 13.06
CA LYS A 83 7.31 -18.23 12.79
C LYS A 83 6.59 -17.61 11.60
N ASP A 84 5.89 -18.45 10.85
CA ASP A 84 5.03 -17.96 9.79
C ASP A 84 3.92 -17.09 10.37
N PHE A 85 3.52 -16.08 9.63
CA PHE A 85 2.43 -15.20 10.01
C PHE A 85 1.30 -15.31 9.00
N HIS A 86 0.09 -15.52 9.49
CA HIS A 86 -1.09 -15.68 8.64
C HIS A 86 -1.85 -14.37 8.60
N ILE A 87 -2.04 -13.82 7.41
CA ILE A 87 -2.89 -12.65 7.21
C ILE A 87 -4.20 -13.09 6.57
N LYS A 88 -5.26 -12.38 6.91
CA LYS A 88 -6.61 -12.72 6.50
C LYS A 88 -7.23 -11.59 5.69
N ARG A 89 -8.04 -11.98 4.72
CA ARG A 89 -8.84 -11.04 3.96
C ARG A 89 -9.60 -10.11 4.91
N GLY A 90 -9.57 -8.80 4.61
CA GLY A 90 -10.26 -7.78 5.40
C GLY A 90 -9.41 -7.16 6.49
N GLU A 91 -8.26 -7.74 6.82
CA GLU A 91 -7.33 -7.13 7.75
C GLU A 91 -6.63 -5.92 7.12
N ARG A 92 -6.20 -4.99 7.95
CA ARG A 92 -5.64 -3.72 7.50
C ARG A 92 -4.26 -3.52 8.09
N TYR A 93 -3.26 -3.47 7.22
CA TYR A 93 -1.87 -3.25 7.62
C TYR A 93 -1.30 -1.96 7.04
N PHE A 94 -1.95 -1.41 6.02
CA PHE A 94 -1.44 -0.27 5.27
C PHE A 94 -2.48 0.82 5.10
N GLN A 95 -1.99 2.01 4.79
CA GLN A 95 -2.84 3.15 4.47
C GLN A 95 -2.17 4.02 3.42
N LEU A 96 -2.96 4.72 2.61
CA LEU A 96 -2.44 5.74 1.71
C LEU A 96 -2.52 7.10 2.39
N VAL A 97 -1.51 7.92 2.19
CA VAL A 97 -1.42 9.25 2.80
C VAL A 97 -0.96 10.23 1.73
N ALA A 98 -1.69 11.35 1.61
CA ALA A 98 -1.28 12.43 0.73
C ALA A 98 0.00 13.10 1.24
N VAL A 99 0.76 13.73 0.34
CA VAL A 99 2.05 14.33 0.73
C VAL A 99 1.90 15.44 1.78
N ASP A 100 0.74 16.09 1.84
CA ASP A 100 0.45 17.13 2.83
C ASP A 100 -0.41 16.62 3.99
N SER A 101 -0.64 15.31 4.04
CA SER A 101 -1.45 14.66 5.07
C SER A 101 -2.92 15.07 5.09
N SER A 102 -3.40 15.71 4.03
CA SER A 102 -4.84 16.03 3.93
C SER A 102 -5.65 14.75 3.73
N PRO A 103 -6.92 14.73 4.16
CA PRO A 103 -7.78 13.56 3.94
C PRO A 103 -7.91 13.23 2.46
N ILE A 104 -7.99 11.93 2.16
CA ILE A 104 -8.10 11.43 0.79
C ILE A 104 -9.57 11.08 0.52
N ASP A 105 -10.13 11.69 -0.51
CA ASP A 105 -11.39 11.26 -1.09
C ASP A 105 -11.08 10.42 -2.33
N PHE A 106 -11.88 9.39 -2.57
CA PHE A 106 -11.63 8.54 -3.72
C PHE A 106 -12.92 8.26 -4.48
N GLU A 107 -12.75 7.92 -5.74
CA GLU A 107 -13.82 7.53 -6.65
C GLU A 107 -13.40 6.25 -7.36
N LEU A 108 -14.29 5.26 -7.40
CA LEU A 108 -14.03 4.03 -8.12
C LEU A 108 -14.32 4.23 -9.59
N VAL A 109 -13.35 3.86 -10.43
CA VAL A 109 -13.45 3.99 -11.88
C VAL A 109 -13.02 2.68 -12.53
N GLU A 110 -13.42 2.45 -13.78
CA GLU A 110 -13.06 1.23 -14.50
C GLU A 110 -11.66 1.31 -15.09
N GLU A 111 -11.22 2.50 -15.48
CA GLU A 111 -9.90 2.71 -16.08
C GLU A 111 -9.26 3.97 -15.54
N LEU A 112 -7.94 3.95 -15.45
CA LEU A 112 -7.14 5.12 -15.09
C LEU A 112 -6.57 5.75 -16.36
N SER A 113 -6.21 7.03 -16.27
CA SER A 113 -5.57 7.71 -17.38
C SER A 113 -4.17 7.15 -17.62
N GLU A 114 -3.68 7.27 -18.85
CA GLU A 114 -2.32 6.85 -19.17
C GLU A 114 -1.30 7.83 -18.60
N SER A 115 -0.09 7.33 -18.38
CA SER A 115 1.03 8.13 -17.93
C SER A 115 2.33 7.58 -18.52
N SER A 116 3.38 8.40 -18.48
CA SER A 116 4.68 7.99 -19.00
C SER A 116 5.32 6.87 -18.17
N ARG A 117 4.97 6.75 -16.88
CA ARG A 117 5.47 5.70 -16.03
C ARG A 117 4.67 4.41 -16.16
N GLY A 118 3.37 4.54 -16.39
CA GLY A 118 2.49 3.39 -16.53
C GLY A 118 2.53 2.47 -15.32
N GLU A 119 2.77 1.18 -15.56
CA GLU A 119 2.79 0.16 -14.51
C GLU A 119 4.20 -0.15 -13.98
N GLY A 120 5.20 0.64 -14.35
CA GLY A 120 6.54 0.48 -13.84
C GLY A 120 6.56 0.64 -12.32
N GLY A 121 7.18 -0.28 -11.61
CA GLY A 121 7.17 -0.32 -10.15
C GLY A 121 8.54 -0.64 -9.59
N PHE A 122 8.59 -1.49 -8.60
CA PHE A 122 9.80 -1.80 -7.83
C PHE A 122 11.00 -2.04 -8.74
N GLY A 123 11.99 -1.14 -8.65
CA GLY A 123 13.22 -1.24 -9.41
C GLY A 123 13.13 -0.92 -10.90
N SER A 124 11.97 -0.55 -11.42
CA SER A 124 11.77 -0.29 -12.85
C SER A 124 12.56 0.92 -13.35
N THR A 125 12.98 1.80 -12.48
CA THR A 125 13.73 3.01 -12.84
C THR A 125 15.25 2.78 -12.91
N GLY A 126 15.67 1.56 -13.06
CA GLY A 126 17.05 1.26 -13.45
C GLY A 126 18.03 1.13 -12.32
N ARG A 127 17.59 0.69 -11.24
CA ARG A 127 18.58 0.40 -10.18
C ARG A 127 18.69 -1.05 -9.92
#